data_9763c220f535a81a0a948c708f72aa8a
#
_entry.id   9763c220f535a81a0a948c708f72aa8a
#
_cell.length_a   1.000
_cell.length_b   1.000
_cell.length_c   1.000
_cell.angle_alpha   90.00
_cell.angle_beta   90.00
_cell.angle_gamma   90.00
#
_symmetry.space_group_name_H-M   'P 1'
#
loop_
_entity.id
_entity.type
_entity.pdbx_description
1 polymer ?
#
loop_
_entity_poly.entity_id
_entity_poly.type
_entity_poly.pdbx_seq_one_letter_code
_entity_poly.pdbx_strand_id
1 'polypeptide(L)'
;MDTTREKLVVSVPSDTQSIPAPRQRVMPSRLTQLTASAQSQIDLEDLVNTINYIHFVNKNIFVHLLHPKHNQEILVRAYPDSCTGEDLTCYWHHDEISGLKIRQYRFLHLVIQKGPAMVMVPAEPQSISKECLSVKLPKKSYLINRRDTRRLACTEVAAELTQEGFTAKGDLVDFSASAFRVRLRVARSASFNWMNTDAKVSIRLSR
;
A
#
# COMPACT_ATOMS: atom_id res chain seq x y z
N MET A 1 -32.89 19.29 -3.99
CA MET A 1 -32.52 17.86 -4.09
C MET A 1 -31.03 17.76 -3.76
N ASP A 2 -30.74 17.42 -2.49
CA ASP A 2 -29.39 17.28 -1.99
C ASP A 2 -28.81 15.93 -2.46
N THR A 3 -27.90 15.96 -3.40
CA THR A 3 -27.14 14.79 -3.83
C THR A 3 -26.00 14.58 -2.85
N THR A 4 -26.29 13.91 -1.75
CA THR A 4 -25.31 13.49 -0.76
C THR A 4 -24.45 12.37 -1.39
N ARG A 5 -23.22 12.66 -1.76
CA ARG A 5 -22.27 11.62 -2.21
C ARG A 5 -21.66 10.95 -0.97
N GLU A 6 -21.97 9.66 -0.79
CA GLU A 6 -21.22 8.83 0.16
C GLU A 6 -19.75 8.80 -0.23
N LYS A 7 -18.90 9.41 0.58
CA LYS A 7 -17.45 9.19 0.51
C LYS A 7 -17.05 8.20 1.58
N LEU A 8 -16.53 7.08 1.15
CA LEU A 8 -15.85 6.13 2.02
C LEU A 8 -14.58 6.80 2.55
N VAL A 9 -14.52 7.06 3.80
CA VAL A 9 -13.36 7.65 4.43
C VAL A 9 -13.23 7.06 5.81
N VAL A 10 -12.23 6.67 6.07
CA VAL A 10 -10.85 6.63 6.45
C VAL A 10 -10.73 5.83 7.73
N SER A 11 -9.94 4.81 7.71
CA SER A 11 -9.36 4.37 8.94
C SER A 11 -8.48 5.49 9.45
N VAL A 12 -8.69 5.95 10.68
CA VAL A 12 -7.66 6.68 11.40
C VAL A 12 -6.81 5.59 12.02
N PRO A 13 -5.76 5.21 11.38
CA PRO A 13 -4.79 4.37 12.02
C PRO A 13 -3.78 5.30 12.60
N SER A 14 -3.31 4.94 13.63
CA SER A 14 -1.92 5.18 13.80
C SER A 14 -1.05 4.59 12.69
N ASP A 15 -1.53 3.83 11.70
CA ASP A 15 -0.65 3.23 10.68
C ASP A 15 -1.32 2.59 9.44
N THR A 16 -2.51 3.01 9.02
CA THR A 16 -2.98 2.53 7.72
C THR A 16 -2.52 3.48 6.63
N GLN A 17 -1.31 3.32 6.21
CA GLN A 17 -0.84 3.91 4.98
C GLN A 17 -1.67 3.32 3.84
N SER A 18 -2.56 4.13 3.25
CA SER A 18 -2.82 4.01 1.82
C SER A 18 -1.44 3.89 1.17
N ILE A 19 -1.25 2.94 0.26
CA ILE A 19 -0.02 2.83 -0.52
C ILE A 19 0.31 4.24 -0.98
N PRO A 20 1.44 4.82 -0.56
CA PRO A 20 1.69 6.22 -0.81
C PRO A 20 1.76 6.48 -2.31
N ALA A 21 1.28 7.64 -2.72
CA ALA A 21 1.61 8.19 -4.02
C ALA A 21 3.15 8.12 -4.22
N PRO A 22 3.66 7.99 -5.47
CA PRO A 22 5.05 7.58 -5.77
C PRO A 22 6.17 8.43 -5.17
N ARG A 23 5.86 9.39 -4.32
CA ARG A 23 6.82 10.32 -3.71
C ARG A 23 6.91 10.25 -2.18
N GLN A 24 6.19 9.33 -1.51
CA GLN A 24 6.31 9.25 -0.04
C GLN A 24 7.53 8.43 0.38
N ARG A 25 8.31 9.01 1.31
CA ARG A 25 9.47 8.35 1.93
C ARG A 25 9.01 7.15 2.74
N VAL A 26 9.45 5.96 2.38
CA VAL A 26 9.37 4.78 3.23
C VAL A 26 10.67 4.74 4.05
N MET A 27 10.58 4.72 5.37
CA MET A 27 11.77 4.66 6.22
C MET A 27 12.44 3.29 6.11
N PRO A 28 13.74 3.20 5.76
CA PRO A 28 14.47 1.92 5.60
C PRO A 28 14.33 0.99 6.80
N SER A 29 14.35 1.57 7.99
CA SER A 29 14.20 0.85 9.26
C SER A 29 12.88 0.08 9.39
N ARG A 30 11.80 0.56 8.77
CA ARG A 30 10.50 -0.10 8.82
C ARG A 30 10.43 -1.37 7.99
N LEU A 31 10.98 -1.36 6.78
CA LEU A 31 10.97 -2.55 5.91
C LEU A 31 11.90 -3.64 6.45
N THR A 32 13.05 -3.27 6.98
CA THR A 32 13.96 -4.20 7.66
C THR A 32 13.29 -4.81 8.91
N GLN A 33 12.54 -4.02 9.67
CA GLN A 33 11.75 -4.52 10.81
C GLN A 33 10.62 -5.44 10.36
N LEU A 34 9.93 -5.11 9.27
CA LEU A 34 8.86 -5.94 8.72
C LEU A 34 9.37 -7.30 8.22
N THR A 35 10.58 -7.37 7.63
CA THR A 35 11.18 -8.66 7.26
C THR A 35 11.59 -9.48 8.47
N ALA A 36 12.10 -8.84 9.52
CA ALA A 36 12.43 -9.53 10.77
C ALA A 36 11.18 -10.06 11.50
N SER A 37 10.02 -9.43 11.29
CA SER A 37 8.73 -9.84 11.83
C SER A 37 7.91 -10.72 10.88
N ALA A 38 8.45 -11.13 9.72
CA ALA A 38 7.75 -11.98 8.77
C ALA A 38 7.43 -13.35 9.39
N GLN A 39 6.13 -13.61 9.59
CA GLN A 39 5.63 -14.82 10.25
C GLN A 39 5.63 -16.03 9.31
N SER A 40 5.72 -15.83 8.01
CA SER A 40 5.69 -16.91 7.02
C SER A 40 6.48 -16.57 5.76
N GLN A 41 6.88 -17.61 5.06
CA GLN A 41 7.55 -17.51 3.77
C GLN A 41 6.68 -18.16 2.71
N ILE A 42 6.81 -17.71 1.48
CA ILE A 42 6.28 -18.37 0.30
C ILE A 42 7.45 -18.85 -0.57
N ASP A 43 7.30 -19.99 -1.18
CA ASP A 43 8.28 -20.55 -2.11
C ASP A 43 8.16 -19.92 -3.52
N LEU A 44 9.06 -20.32 -4.40
CA LEU A 44 9.11 -19.80 -5.76
C LEU A 44 7.87 -20.15 -6.58
N GLU A 45 7.32 -21.37 -6.42
CA GLU A 45 6.14 -21.80 -7.17
C GLU A 45 4.91 -20.97 -6.81
N ASP A 46 4.64 -20.79 -5.52
CA ASP A 46 3.56 -19.92 -5.03
C ASP A 46 3.76 -18.46 -5.43
N LEU A 47 5.01 -17.99 -5.47
CA LEU A 47 5.35 -16.64 -5.93
C LEU A 47 5.05 -16.48 -7.41
N VAL A 48 5.51 -17.41 -8.26
CA VAL A 48 5.25 -17.40 -9.72
C VAL A 48 3.75 -17.46 -10.00
N ASN A 49 3.01 -18.33 -9.32
CA ASN A 49 1.56 -18.40 -9.45
C ASN A 49 0.87 -17.08 -9.06
N THR A 50 1.37 -16.42 -8.00
CA THR A 50 0.85 -15.11 -7.58
C THR A 50 1.14 -14.03 -8.63
N ILE A 51 2.33 -14.01 -9.21
CA ILE A 51 2.73 -13.05 -10.26
C ILE A 51 1.89 -13.26 -11.53
N ASN A 52 1.75 -14.51 -11.97
CA ASN A 52 0.97 -14.85 -13.15
C ASN A 52 -0.52 -14.49 -12.98
N TYR A 53 -1.07 -14.68 -11.78
CA TYR A 53 -2.42 -14.20 -11.49
C TYR A 53 -2.52 -12.68 -11.61
N ILE A 54 -1.54 -11.93 -11.10
CA ILE A 54 -1.50 -10.46 -11.19
C ILE A 54 -1.39 -10.01 -12.64
N HIS A 55 -0.53 -10.65 -13.44
CA HIS A 55 -0.43 -10.43 -14.87
C HIS A 55 -1.78 -10.68 -15.57
N PHE A 56 -2.39 -11.84 -15.34
CA PHE A 56 -3.67 -12.22 -15.96
C PHE A 56 -4.79 -11.22 -15.64
N VAL A 57 -4.88 -10.70 -14.42
CA VAL A 57 -5.90 -9.71 -14.04
C VAL A 57 -5.48 -8.27 -14.33
N ASN A 58 -4.39 -8.06 -15.04
CA ASN A 58 -3.83 -6.77 -15.43
C ASN A 58 -3.66 -5.81 -14.24
N LYS A 59 -3.15 -6.33 -13.13
CA LYS A 59 -2.81 -5.55 -11.94
C LYS A 59 -1.31 -5.27 -11.91
N ASN A 60 -0.95 -4.28 -11.09
CA ASN A 60 0.44 -3.90 -10.89
C ASN A 60 1.02 -4.51 -9.61
N ILE A 61 2.35 -4.56 -9.60
CA ILE A 61 3.18 -4.74 -8.42
C ILE A 61 3.93 -3.45 -8.14
N PHE A 62 4.60 -3.36 -6.99
CA PHE A 62 5.43 -2.22 -6.66
C PHE A 62 6.90 -2.60 -6.68
N VAL A 63 7.71 -1.72 -7.22
CA VAL A 63 9.16 -1.81 -7.21
C VAL A 63 9.68 -0.79 -6.21
N HIS A 64 10.40 -1.26 -5.20
CA HIS A 64 11.02 -0.42 -4.20
C HIS A 64 12.43 -0.04 -4.65
N LEU A 65 12.66 1.25 -4.74
CA LEU A 65 13.90 1.83 -5.26
C LEU A 65 14.46 2.85 -4.27
N LEU A 66 15.79 2.94 -4.21
CA LEU A 66 16.54 3.89 -3.39
C LEU A 66 17.39 4.79 -4.26
N HIS A 67 17.28 6.11 -4.09
CA HIS A 67 18.22 7.07 -4.67
C HIS A 67 19.44 7.21 -3.75
N PRO A 68 20.63 6.71 -4.15
CA PRO A 68 21.76 6.57 -3.23
C PRO A 68 22.32 7.91 -2.72
N LYS A 69 22.26 8.96 -3.56
CA LYS A 69 22.77 10.29 -3.17
C LYS A 69 21.87 11.04 -2.18
N HIS A 70 20.55 10.82 -2.26
CA HIS A 70 19.58 11.56 -1.45
C HIS A 70 18.96 10.70 -0.37
N ASN A 71 19.36 9.43 -0.28
CA ASN A 71 18.76 8.43 0.60
C ASN A 71 17.21 8.45 0.53
N GLN A 72 16.69 8.71 -0.67
CA GLN A 72 15.28 8.81 -0.94
C GLN A 72 14.76 7.48 -1.45
N GLU A 73 13.82 6.90 -0.75
CA GLU A 73 13.13 5.69 -1.18
C GLU A 73 11.83 6.05 -1.89
N ILE A 74 11.55 5.32 -2.96
CA ILE A 74 10.31 5.45 -3.72
C ILE A 74 9.74 4.07 -4.04
N LEU A 75 8.41 3.99 -4.11
CA LEU A 75 7.69 2.85 -4.65
C LEU A 75 7.12 3.24 -6.01
N VAL A 76 7.45 2.47 -7.03
CA VAL A 76 7.00 2.69 -8.40
C VAL A 76 6.14 1.51 -8.82
N ARG A 77 4.99 1.78 -9.42
CA ARG A 77 4.14 0.72 -9.99
C ARG A 77 4.76 0.16 -11.27
N ALA A 78 4.68 -1.16 -11.39
CA ALA A 78 5.09 -1.85 -12.60
C ALA A 78 4.12 -3.00 -12.90
N TYR A 79 3.96 -3.31 -14.18
CA TYR A 79 3.17 -4.45 -14.65
C TYR A 79 4.11 -5.64 -14.85
N PRO A 80 3.91 -6.74 -14.12
CA PRO A 80 4.71 -7.94 -14.32
C PRO A 80 4.31 -8.59 -15.64
N ASP A 81 5.27 -9.11 -16.37
CA ASP A 81 5.02 -10.04 -17.47
C ASP A 81 4.75 -11.45 -16.93
N SER A 82 4.27 -12.34 -17.80
CA SER A 82 4.12 -13.75 -17.45
C SER A 82 5.47 -14.37 -17.09
N CYS A 83 5.48 -15.15 -16.03
CA CYS A 83 6.68 -15.75 -15.49
C CYS A 83 6.58 -17.26 -15.50
N THR A 84 7.55 -17.96 -16.12
CA THR A 84 7.59 -19.43 -16.21
C THR A 84 8.72 -20.06 -15.38
N GLY A 85 9.47 -19.26 -14.62
CA GLY A 85 10.60 -19.72 -13.83
C GLY A 85 11.10 -18.65 -12.88
N GLU A 86 12.41 -18.50 -12.80
CA GLU A 86 13.03 -17.53 -11.89
C GLU A 86 13.14 -16.13 -12.49
N ASP A 87 13.02 -15.97 -13.81
CA ASP A 87 13.21 -14.69 -14.50
C ASP A 87 11.88 -13.96 -14.64
N LEU A 88 11.85 -12.70 -14.19
CA LEU A 88 10.67 -11.84 -14.24
C LEU A 88 11.03 -10.50 -14.86
N THR A 89 10.25 -10.08 -15.86
CA THR A 89 10.28 -8.73 -16.42
C THR A 89 9.06 -7.94 -15.94
N CYS A 90 9.29 -6.70 -15.56
CA CYS A 90 8.24 -5.78 -15.11
C CYS A 90 8.33 -4.49 -15.91
N TYR A 91 7.24 -4.09 -16.56
CA TYR A 91 7.13 -2.85 -17.32
C TYR A 91 6.64 -1.73 -16.43
N TRP A 92 7.30 -0.58 -16.48
CA TRP A 92 6.93 0.56 -15.65
C TRP A 92 5.55 1.12 -16.01
N HIS A 93 4.85 1.62 -15.00
CA HIS A 93 3.70 2.47 -15.26
C HIS A 93 4.20 3.84 -15.76
N HIS A 94 3.83 4.20 -16.99
CA HIS A 94 4.40 5.34 -17.71
C HIS A 94 4.31 6.66 -16.91
N ASP A 95 3.17 6.93 -16.30
CA ASP A 95 2.93 8.19 -15.59
C ASP A 95 3.81 8.34 -14.34
N GLU A 96 4.27 7.24 -13.75
CA GLU A 96 5.06 7.27 -12.51
C GLU A 96 6.55 7.44 -12.74
N ILE A 97 7.03 7.02 -13.90
CA ILE A 97 8.45 7.17 -14.25
C ILE A 97 8.72 8.46 -15.05
N SER A 98 7.66 9.15 -15.48
CA SER A 98 7.80 10.42 -16.20
C SER A 98 8.56 11.43 -15.35
N GLY A 99 9.69 11.89 -15.85
CA GLY A 99 10.62 12.79 -15.14
C GLY A 99 11.55 12.11 -14.12
N LEU A 100 11.44 10.80 -13.89
CA LEU A 100 12.38 10.06 -13.06
C LEU A 100 13.60 9.59 -13.88
N LYS A 101 14.79 9.88 -13.36
CA LYS A 101 16.03 9.29 -13.89
C LYS A 101 16.22 7.89 -13.30
N ILE A 102 15.36 6.94 -13.69
CA ILE A 102 15.24 5.61 -13.06
C ILE A 102 16.59 4.90 -12.89
N ARG A 103 17.53 5.07 -13.83
CA ARG A 103 18.88 4.49 -13.77
C ARG A 103 19.75 5.01 -12.62
N GLN A 104 19.36 6.09 -11.96
CA GLN A 104 20.06 6.62 -10.79
C GLN A 104 19.62 5.96 -9.50
N TYR A 105 18.56 5.14 -9.56
CA TYR A 105 18.04 4.43 -8.40
C TYR A 105 18.60 3.01 -8.34
N ARG A 106 18.83 2.56 -7.11
CA ARG A 106 19.17 1.18 -6.80
C ARG A 106 17.89 0.42 -6.48
N PHE A 107 17.71 -0.74 -7.08
CA PHE A 107 16.65 -1.67 -6.71
C PHE A 107 16.88 -2.20 -5.28
N LEU A 108 15.82 -2.32 -4.52
CA LEU A 108 15.82 -2.94 -3.20
C LEU A 108 15.06 -4.26 -3.22
N HIS A 109 13.79 -4.26 -3.55
CA HIS A 109 12.94 -5.45 -3.65
C HIS A 109 11.64 -5.16 -4.39
N LEU A 110 10.89 -6.21 -4.72
CA LEU A 110 9.52 -6.09 -5.18
C LEU A 110 8.55 -6.19 -3.99
N VAL A 111 7.42 -5.51 -4.10
CA VAL A 111 6.33 -5.56 -3.13
C VAL A 111 5.04 -5.93 -3.86
N ILE A 112 4.48 -7.07 -3.51
CA ILE A 112 3.28 -7.62 -4.13
C ILE A 112 2.14 -7.59 -3.11
N GLN A 113 1.00 -7.03 -3.49
CA GLN A 113 -0.18 -7.05 -2.64
C GLN A 113 -0.95 -8.36 -2.85
N LYS A 114 -1.10 -9.15 -1.80
CA LYS A 114 -1.86 -10.42 -1.80
C LYS A 114 -3.00 -10.32 -0.78
N GLY A 115 -4.15 -9.77 -1.21
CA GLY A 115 -5.26 -9.51 -0.30
C GLY A 115 -4.87 -8.57 0.87
N PRO A 116 -5.04 -9.02 2.13
CA PRO A 116 -4.66 -8.24 3.31
C PRO A 116 -3.15 -8.27 3.60
N ALA A 117 -2.42 -9.19 2.97
CA ALA A 117 -0.98 -9.36 3.15
C ALA A 117 -0.17 -8.68 2.04
N MET A 118 1.11 -8.52 2.27
CA MET A 118 2.12 -8.16 1.28
C MET A 118 3.15 -9.27 1.17
N VAL A 119 3.59 -9.54 -0.05
CA VAL A 119 4.77 -10.38 -0.30
C VAL A 119 5.92 -9.44 -0.62
N MET A 120 6.98 -9.51 0.17
CA MET A 120 8.23 -8.84 -0.11
C MET A 120 9.19 -9.83 -0.74
N VAL A 121 9.63 -9.50 -1.97
CA VAL A 121 10.45 -10.36 -2.82
C VAL A 121 11.85 -9.75 -2.93
N PRO A 122 12.86 -10.29 -2.22
CA PRO A 122 14.25 -9.83 -2.32
C PRO A 122 14.89 -10.39 -3.60
N ALA A 123 14.33 -9.99 -4.77
CA ALA A 123 14.81 -10.41 -6.07
C ALA A 123 16.18 -9.82 -6.39
N GLU A 124 16.92 -10.48 -7.27
CA GLU A 124 18.20 -9.99 -7.77
C GLU A 124 17.99 -9.21 -9.07
N PRO A 125 18.35 -7.91 -9.13
CA PRO A 125 18.19 -7.13 -10.34
C PRO A 125 19.19 -7.57 -11.41
N GLN A 126 18.68 -7.91 -12.59
CA GLN A 126 19.48 -8.24 -13.76
C GLN A 126 19.69 -7.01 -14.64
N SER A 127 18.64 -6.23 -14.87
CA SER A 127 18.72 -4.99 -15.63
C SER A 127 17.65 -3.98 -15.23
N ILE A 128 17.98 -2.69 -15.33
CA ILE A 128 17.05 -1.58 -15.15
C ILE A 128 17.16 -0.66 -16.37
N SER A 129 16.11 -0.53 -17.13
CA SER A 129 15.99 0.37 -18.27
C SER A 129 14.95 1.46 -18.05
N LYS A 130 14.71 2.32 -19.04
CA LYS A 130 13.60 3.29 -19.02
C LYS A 130 12.23 2.64 -19.22
N GLU A 131 12.19 1.42 -19.73
CA GLU A 131 10.97 0.73 -20.12
C GLU A 131 10.59 -0.37 -19.14
N CYS A 132 11.59 -1.08 -18.62
CA CYS A 132 11.36 -2.24 -17.78
C CYS A 132 12.49 -2.46 -16.76
N LEU A 133 12.18 -3.31 -15.78
CA LEU A 133 13.07 -3.93 -14.83
C LEU A 133 13.05 -5.43 -15.06
N SER A 134 14.21 -6.06 -15.21
CA SER A 134 14.34 -7.52 -15.19
C SER A 134 15.03 -7.96 -13.90
N VAL A 135 14.47 -8.99 -13.26
CA VAL A 135 14.97 -9.52 -11.99
C VAL A 135 14.96 -11.04 -12.01
N LYS A 136 15.85 -11.62 -11.23
CA LYS A 136 15.80 -13.04 -10.87
C LYS A 136 15.08 -13.22 -9.54
N LEU A 137 14.03 -14.03 -9.54
CA LEU A 137 13.22 -14.32 -8.35
C LEU A 137 13.99 -15.22 -7.39
N PRO A 138 13.87 -15.01 -6.07
CA PRO A 138 14.49 -15.85 -5.06
C PRO A 138 13.67 -17.12 -4.84
N LYS A 139 14.30 -18.16 -4.33
CA LYS A 139 13.63 -19.41 -3.93
C LYS A 139 12.59 -19.21 -2.83
N LYS A 140 12.76 -18.19 -2.00
CA LYS A 140 11.87 -17.87 -0.88
C LYS A 140 11.63 -16.36 -0.80
N SER A 141 10.40 -15.99 -0.50
CA SER A 141 9.98 -14.59 -0.28
C SER A 141 9.22 -14.46 1.04
N TYR A 142 9.11 -13.24 1.56
CA TYR A 142 8.54 -12.98 2.87
C TYR A 142 7.08 -12.58 2.75
N LEU A 143 6.19 -13.33 3.42
CA LEU A 143 4.79 -12.93 3.56
C LEU A 143 4.63 -12.10 4.82
N ILE A 144 4.23 -10.85 4.64
CA ILE A 144 4.07 -9.88 5.72
C ILE A 144 2.58 -9.58 5.84
N ASN A 145 2.02 -9.90 7.00
CA ASN A 145 0.66 -9.49 7.29
C ASN A 145 0.64 -7.97 7.56
N ARG A 146 -0.10 -7.23 6.75
CA ARG A 146 -0.27 -5.78 6.94
C ARG A 146 -1.08 -5.43 8.19
N ARG A 147 -1.74 -6.41 8.78
CA ARG A 147 -2.63 -6.23 9.92
C ARG A 147 -2.22 -7.17 11.03
N ASP A 148 -1.73 -6.60 12.11
CA ASP A 148 -1.40 -7.35 13.33
C ASP A 148 -2.66 -7.81 14.07
N THR A 149 -3.80 -7.18 13.79
CA THR A 149 -5.05 -7.47 14.46
C THR A 149 -6.20 -7.70 13.49
N ARG A 150 -7.04 -8.67 13.83
CA ARG A 150 -8.28 -8.96 13.10
C ARG A 150 -9.21 -7.76 13.20
N ARG A 151 -9.83 -7.37 12.09
CA ARG A 151 -10.91 -6.38 12.08
C ARG A 151 -12.26 -7.07 12.21
N LEU A 152 -13.09 -6.49 13.06
CA LEU A 152 -14.47 -6.93 13.27
C LEU A 152 -15.39 -5.98 12.52
N ALA A 153 -16.23 -6.52 11.63
CA ALA A 153 -17.22 -5.76 10.92
C ALA A 153 -18.29 -5.25 11.90
N CYS A 154 -18.78 -4.04 11.67
CA CYS A 154 -19.87 -3.44 12.43
C CYS A 154 -21.05 -3.15 11.53
N THR A 155 -22.24 -3.35 12.09
CA THR A 155 -23.52 -2.93 11.52
C THR A 155 -24.25 -2.05 12.52
N GLU A 156 -24.96 -1.03 12.02
CA GLU A 156 -25.84 -0.17 12.84
C GLU A 156 -25.14 0.60 13.98
N VAL A 157 -23.86 0.92 13.80
CA VAL A 157 -23.11 1.75 14.74
C VAL A 157 -22.86 3.10 14.10
N ALA A 158 -23.51 4.14 14.58
CA ALA A 158 -23.28 5.49 14.12
C ALA A 158 -21.93 6.02 14.63
N ALA A 159 -21.24 6.79 13.81
CA ALA A 159 -19.99 7.42 14.15
C ALA A 159 -20.06 8.92 13.90
N GLU A 160 -19.59 9.70 14.86
CA GLU A 160 -19.37 11.13 14.71
C GLU A 160 -17.87 11.40 14.87
N LEU A 161 -17.28 11.93 13.80
CA LEU A 161 -15.86 12.25 13.75
C LEU A 161 -15.69 13.75 13.86
N THR A 162 -14.92 14.19 14.84
CA THR A 162 -14.62 15.60 15.06
C THR A 162 -13.12 15.84 14.93
N GLN A 163 -12.77 16.79 14.09
CA GLN A 163 -11.44 17.37 13.99
C GLN A 163 -11.59 18.88 14.17
N GLU A 164 -10.54 19.57 14.57
CA GLU A 164 -10.59 21.01 14.80
C GLU A 164 -11.23 21.76 13.62
N GLY A 165 -12.32 22.48 13.90
CA GLY A 165 -13.10 23.21 12.90
C GLY A 165 -14.01 22.37 12.01
N PHE A 166 -14.12 21.05 12.23
CA PHE A 166 -14.93 20.17 11.39
C PHE A 166 -15.55 19.01 12.17
N THR A 167 -16.81 18.73 11.89
CA THR A 167 -17.52 17.56 12.41
C THR A 167 -18.25 16.86 11.27
N ALA A 168 -18.12 15.55 11.17
CA ALA A 168 -18.84 14.72 10.21
C ALA A 168 -19.48 13.52 10.88
N LYS A 169 -20.66 13.15 10.38
CA LYS A 169 -21.41 11.96 10.83
C LYS A 169 -21.32 10.86 9.79
N GLY A 170 -21.38 9.62 10.23
CA GLY A 170 -21.31 8.45 9.38
C GLY A 170 -21.55 7.17 10.13
N ASP A 171 -21.08 6.07 9.57
CA ASP A 171 -21.27 4.73 10.10
C ASP A 171 -19.92 4.05 10.33
N LEU A 172 -19.76 3.37 11.47
CA LEU A 172 -18.60 2.51 11.71
C LEU A 172 -18.73 1.26 10.85
N VAL A 173 -17.76 1.03 9.98
CA VAL A 173 -17.74 -0.10 9.05
C VAL A 173 -17.04 -1.32 9.67
N ASP A 174 -15.88 -1.10 10.25
CA ASP A 174 -15.12 -2.11 10.97
C ASP A 174 -14.14 -1.47 11.95
N PHE A 175 -13.69 -2.25 12.93
CA PHE A 175 -12.67 -1.84 13.90
C PHE A 175 -11.73 -2.97 14.27
N SER A 176 -10.59 -2.61 14.85
CA SER A 176 -9.64 -3.51 15.49
C SER A 176 -9.12 -2.86 16.77
N ALA A 177 -8.27 -3.54 17.52
CA ALA A 177 -7.66 -2.98 18.72
C ALA A 177 -6.88 -1.68 18.50
N SER A 178 -6.36 -1.47 17.28
CA SER A 178 -5.51 -0.32 16.93
C SER A 178 -6.10 0.62 15.88
N ALA A 179 -7.26 0.30 15.29
CA ALA A 179 -7.81 1.09 14.20
C ALA A 179 -9.31 0.84 14.00
N PHE A 180 -10.00 1.83 13.45
CA PHE A 180 -11.39 1.71 12.99
C PHE A 180 -11.54 2.35 11.60
N ARG A 181 -12.55 1.89 10.87
CA ARG A 181 -12.94 2.42 9.57
C ARG A 181 -14.36 2.98 9.66
N VAL A 182 -14.49 4.26 9.33
CA VAL A 182 -15.76 4.98 9.35
C VAL A 182 -16.12 5.40 7.92
N ARG A 183 -17.37 5.23 7.53
CA ARG A 183 -17.94 5.81 6.32
C ARG A 183 -18.59 7.13 6.69
N LEU A 184 -18.01 8.26 6.28
CA LEU A 184 -18.53 9.58 6.59
C LEU A 184 -19.42 10.11 5.48
N ARG A 185 -20.45 10.85 5.85
CA ARG A 185 -21.26 11.67 4.95
C ARG A 185 -20.74 13.10 5.04
N VAL A 186 -20.07 13.55 3.98
CA VAL A 186 -19.42 14.86 3.95
C VAL A 186 -20.05 15.71 2.84
N ALA A 187 -20.48 16.93 3.16
CA ALA A 187 -20.94 17.88 2.16
C ALA A 187 -19.80 18.29 1.22
N ARG A 188 -20.09 18.56 -0.05
CA ARG A 188 -19.07 18.93 -1.06
C ARG A 188 -18.22 20.14 -0.69
N SER A 189 -18.75 21.04 0.12
CA SER A 189 -18.09 22.27 0.58
C SER A 189 -17.24 22.09 1.84
N ALA A 190 -17.23 20.91 2.44
CA ALA A 190 -16.53 20.69 3.70
C ALA A 190 -15.02 20.55 3.45
N SER A 191 -14.25 21.42 4.07
CA SER A 191 -12.78 21.38 4.05
C SER A 191 -12.26 20.54 5.23
N PHE A 192 -12.31 19.23 5.10
CA PHE A 192 -11.63 18.37 6.04
C PHE A 192 -10.20 18.11 5.58
N ASN A 193 -9.22 18.37 6.44
CA ASN A 193 -7.83 18.15 6.09
C ASN A 193 -7.42 16.69 6.33
N TRP A 194 -7.70 15.84 5.36
CA TRP A 194 -7.38 14.41 5.38
C TRP A 194 -5.89 14.10 5.45
N MET A 195 -5.06 15.07 5.10
CA MET A 195 -3.60 14.91 5.01
C MET A 195 -2.89 15.37 6.28
N ASN A 196 -3.61 15.96 7.23
CA ASN A 196 -3.02 16.39 8.49
C ASN A 196 -2.94 15.21 9.46
N THR A 197 -1.80 14.51 9.44
CA THR A 197 -1.52 13.36 10.30
C THR A 197 -1.33 13.74 11.77
N ASP A 198 -1.09 15.01 12.05
CA ASP A 198 -0.84 15.52 13.41
C ASP A 198 -2.12 16.05 14.07
N ALA A 199 -3.21 16.12 13.33
CA ALA A 199 -4.49 16.58 13.86
C ALA A 199 -5.09 15.55 14.83
N LYS A 200 -5.48 16.01 16.00
CA LYS A 200 -6.27 15.20 16.94
C LYS A 200 -7.67 14.99 16.36
N VAL A 201 -8.05 13.73 16.27
CA VAL A 201 -9.37 13.30 15.81
C VAL A 201 -10.10 12.61 16.95
N SER A 202 -11.30 13.10 17.27
CA SER A 202 -12.20 12.47 18.23
C SER A 202 -13.28 11.70 17.49
N ILE A 203 -13.59 10.49 17.97
CA ILE A 203 -14.68 9.69 17.42
C ILE A 203 -15.62 9.31 18.56
N ARG A 204 -16.90 9.64 18.37
CA ARG A 204 -17.98 9.19 19.23
C ARG A 204 -18.77 8.12 18.50
N LEU A 205 -18.95 6.98 19.15
CA LEU A 205 -19.76 5.87 18.66
C LEU A 205 -21.07 5.82 19.46
N SER A 206 -22.17 5.59 18.76
CA SER A 206 -23.49 5.40 19.37
C SER A 206 -24.26 4.29 18.65
N ARG A 207 -25.09 3.61 19.39
CA ARG A 207 -26.07 2.65 18.87
C ARG A 207 -27.42 3.33 18.78
#